data_3a02145754c9358513544248164cfb9a
#
_entry.id   3a02145754c9358513544248164cfb9a
#
_cell.length_a   1.000
_cell.length_b   1.000
_cell.length_c   1.000
_cell.angle_alpha   90.00
_cell.angle_beta   90.00
_cell.angle_gamma   90.00
#
_symmetry.space_group_name_H-M   'P 1'
#
loop_
_entity.id
_entity.type
_entity.pdbx_description
1 polymer ?
#
loop_
_entity_poly.entity_id
_entity_poly.type
_entity_poly.pdbx_seq_one_letter_code
_entity_poly.pdbx_strand_id
1 'polypeptide(L)'
;VGPSESMSKSKKNTIDPETMINQYGADAVRWFILSDSPPEKDVQWSDTGVLSANKFLQKIWNLNHQISIRKDIKRNEKLDKEFELKINGLIVKIDESIEKFRFNVSIAHFYEMYSFFKDNLSKEISNKIIKENFIKMMKLMIPFTPHLAHECLEFLNCYDFNDWPSIDRKNILDEISLAVQVNGKTKDVINIKKDMDEKSINKIIYQSSKAKKHIDQ
;
A
#
# COMPACT_ATOMS: atom_id res chain seq x y z
N VAL A 1 18.69 -7.28 -22.74
CA VAL A 1 17.86 -8.29 -22.08
C VAL A 1 17.41 -9.23 -23.16
N GLY A 2 17.80 -10.51 -23.11
CA GLY A 2 17.39 -11.53 -24.07
C GLY A 2 15.88 -11.85 -23.93
N PRO A 3 15.32 -12.62 -24.89
CA PRO A 3 13.91 -13.02 -24.82
C PRO A 3 13.66 -13.82 -23.55
N SER A 4 12.50 -13.57 -22.90
CA SER A 4 12.05 -14.32 -21.73
C SER A 4 11.85 -15.79 -22.10
N GLU A 5 12.47 -16.69 -21.35
CA GLU A 5 12.35 -18.13 -21.53
C GLU A 5 11.68 -18.80 -20.32
N SER A 6 10.82 -19.81 -20.60
CA SER A 6 10.26 -20.64 -19.54
C SER A 6 11.33 -21.43 -18.81
N MET A 7 11.29 -21.43 -17.48
CA MET A 7 12.20 -22.19 -16.63
C MET A 7 11.99 -23.69 -16.84
N SER A 8 13.10 -24.43 -16.97
CA SER A 8 13.08 -25.88 -16.99
C SER A 8 14.40 -26.47 -16.49
N LYS A 9 14.34 -27.67 -15.88
CA LYS A 9 15.54 -28.38 -15.41
C LYS A 9 16.49 -28.69 -16.54
N SER A 10 15.97 -29.04 -17.74
CA SER A 10 16.77 -29.34 -18.92
C SER A 10 17.55 -28.13 -19.43
N LYS A 11 17.01 -26.92 -19.29
CA LYS A 11 17.67 -25.67 -19.68
C LYS A 11 18.61 -25.13 -18.60
N LYS A 12 18.60 -25.72 -17.40
CA LYS A 12 19.39 -25.27 -16.23
C LYS A 12 19.17 -23.77 -15.88
N ASN A 13 17.97 -23.25 -16.15
CA ASN A 13 17.57 -21.85 -15.87
C ASN A 13 16.52 -21.75 -14.77
N THR A 14 16.38 -22.79 -13.93
CA THR A 14 15.49 -22.81 -12.78
C THR A 14 16.09 -22.06 -11.60
N ILE A 15 15.25 -21.33 -10.90
CA ILE A 15 15.60 -20.73 -9.60
C ILE A 15 15.23 -21.72 -8.50
N ASP A 16 16.17 -21.97 -7.61
CA ASP A 16 15.95 -22.82 -6.45
C ASP A 16 15.22 -22.05 -5.35
N PRO A 17 13.97 -22.41 -5.00
CA PRO A 17 13.21 -21.73 -3.97
C PRO A 17 13.86 -21.76 -2.59
N GLU A 18 14.55 -22.86 -2.26
CA GLU A 18 15.20 -23.00 -0.95
C GLU A 18 16.34 -21.99 -0.78
N THR A 19 17.15 -21.81 -1.81
CA THR A 19 18.21 -20.79 -1.83
C THR A 19 17.62 -19.38 -1.65
N MET A 20 16.52 -19.06 -2.35
CA MET A 20 15.88 -17.76 -2.24
C MET A 20 15.25 -17.51 -0.88
N ILE A 21 14.58 -18.52 -0.31
CA ILE A 21 13.99 -18.45 1.02
C ILE A 21 15.06 -18.29 2.10
N ASN A 22 16.17 -19.00 1.99
CA ASN A 22 17.29 -18.88 2.93
C ASN A 22 17.96 -17.48 2.86
N GLN A 23 18.00 -16.88 1.68
CA GLN A 23 18.64 -15.57 1.48
C GLN A 23 17.74 -14.38 1.82
N TYR A 24 16.46 -14.43 1.48
CA TYR A 24 15.54 -13.28 1.55
C TYR A 24 14.34 -13.50 2.47
N GLY A 25 14.07 -14.75 2.89
CA GLY A 25 12.87 -15.13 3.62
C GLY A 25 11.70 -15.45 2.71
N ALA A 26 10.81 -16.33 3.17
CA ALA A 26 9.64 -16.78 2.40
C ALA A 26 8.69 -15.61 2.06
N ASP A 27 8.49 -14.66 2.97
CA ASP A 27 7.62 -13.52 2.76
C ASP A 27 8.10 -12.59 1.63
N ALA A 28 9.42 -12.41 1.47
CA ALA A 28 9.95 -11.59 0.38
C ALA A 28 9.73 -12.25 -0.99
N VAL A 29 9.90 -13.58 -1.06
CA VAL A 29 9.62 -14.34 -2.28
C VAL A 29 8.13 -14.29 -2.63
N ARG A 30 7.24 -14.50 -1.64
CA ARG A 30 5.79 -14.39 -1.83
C ARG A 30 5.38 -13.01 -2.31
N TRP A 31 5.89 -11.96 -1.63
CA TRP A 31 5.61 -10.57 -2.01
C TRP A 31 6.03 -10.25 -3.43
N PHE A 32 7.23 -10.69 -3.84
CA PHE A 32 7.71 -10.48 -5.21
C PHE A 32 6.79 -11.15 -6.23
N ILE A 33 6.48 -12.44 -6.06
CA ILE A 33 5.64 -13.20 -7.01
C ILE A 33 4.25 -12.56 -7.14
N LEU A 34 3.64 -12.15 -6.02
CA LEU A 34 2.30 -11.55 -6.00
C LEU A 34 2.29 -10.11 -6.53
N SER A 35 3.44 -9.42 -6.53
CA SER A 35 3.55 -8.01 -6.97
C SER A 35 3.80 -7.84 -8.46
N ASP A 36 4.42 -8.83 -9.11
CA ASP A 36 4.92 -8.69 -10.48
C ASP A 36 3.78 -8.62 -11.50
N SER A 37 2.89 -9.59 -11.45
CA SER A 37 1.85 -9.76 -12.47
C SER A 37 0.54 -10.25 -11.88
N PRO A 38 -0.60 -9.99 -12.55
CA PRO A 38 -1.84 -10.65 -12.20
C PRO A 38 -1.74 -12.16 -12.41
N PRO A 39 -2.53 -13.00 -11.69
CA PRO A 39 -2.39 -14.45 -11.69
C PRO A 39 -2.49 -15.15 -13.06
N GLU A 40 -3.11 -14.49 -14.04
CA GLU A 40 -3.28 -15.01 -15.41
C GLU A 40 -2.03 -14.83 -16.28
N LYS A 41 -1.02 -14.10 -15.78
CA LYS A 41 0.21 -13.83 -16.53
C LYS A 41 1.41 -14.53 -15.92
N ASP A 42 2.37 -14.85 -16.76
CA ASP A 42 3.65 -15.37 -16.31
C ASP A 42 4.41 -14.33 -15.49
N VAL A 43 5.06 -14.80 -14.44
CA VAL A 43 5.96 -14.00 -13.61
C VAL A 43 7.37 -14.06 -14.19
N GLN A 44 7.96 -12.92 -14.47
CA GLN A 44 9.36 -12.85 -14.87
C GLN A 44 10.25 -12.75 -13.64
N TRP A 45 11.11 -13.76 -13.41
CA TRP A 45 12.02 -13.75 -12.28
C TRP A 45 13.02 -12.59 -12.35
N SER A 46 13.20 -11.92 -11.19
CA SER A 46 14.14 -10.82 -11.04
C SER A 46 14.75 -10.82 -9.64
N ASP A 47 16.05 -11.06 -9.53
CA ASP A 47 16.77 -11.00 -8.25
C ASP A 47 16.67 -9.61 -7.61
N THR A 48 16.72 -8.56 -8.42
CA THR A 48 16.54 -7.17 -7.96
C THR A 48 15.11 -6.93 -7.47
N GLY A 49 14.13 -7.61 -8.05
CA GLY A 49 12.73 -7.57 -7.62
C GLY A 49 12.55 -8.20 -6.23
N VAL A 50 13.11 -9.39 -6.00
CA VAL A 50 13.07 -10.06 -4.68
C VAL A 50 13.81 -9.24 -3.62
N LEU A 51 14.98 -8.70 -3.96
CA LEU A 51 15.73 -7.80 -3.07
C LEU A 51 14.92 -6.55 -2.71
N SER A 52 14.20 -5.98 -3.67
CA SER A 52 13.35 -4.81 -3.45
C SER A 52 12.15 -5.13 -2.55
N ALA A 53 11.56 -6.31 -2.73
CA ALA A 53 10.51 -6.84 -1.85
C ALA A 53 11.05 -6.98 -0.41
N ASN A 54 12.19 -7.62 -0.22
CA ASN A 54 12.81 -7.78 1.11
C ASN A 54 13.06 -6.41 1.77
N LYS A 55 13.64 -5.45 1.05
CA LYS A 55 13.86 -4.09 1.56
C LYS A 55 12.54 -3.39 1.96
N PHE A 56 11.46 -3.64 1.25
CA PHE A 56 10.17 -3.06 1.62
C PHE A 56 9.62 -3.69 2.90
N LEU A 57 9.71 -5.01 3.04
CA LEU A 57 9.27 -5.69 4.27
C LEU A 57 10.08 -5.24 5.50
N GLN A 58 11.38 -4.99 5.34
CA GLN A 58 12.21 -4.37 6.39
C GLN A 58 11.71 -2.96 6.76
N LYS A 59 11.24 -2.17 5.79
CA LYS A 59 10.65 -0.85 6.07
C LYS A 59 9.34 -0.97 6.85
N ILE A 60 8.51 -1.98 6.58
CA ILE A 60 7.30 -2.27 7.37
C ILE A 60 7.67 -2.61 8.80
N TRP A 61 8.66 -3.48 9.02
CA TRP A 61 9.15 -3.81 10.36
C TRP A 61 9.63 -2.56 11.12
N ASN A 62 10.43 -1.72 10.46
CA ASN A 62 10.90 -0.46 11.05
C ASN A 62 9.75 0.50 11.39
N LEU A 63 8.72 0.57 10.53
CA LEU A 63 7.53 1.37 10.79
C LEU A 63 6.77 0.83 12.01
N ASN A 64 6.61 -0.49 12.13
CA ASN A 64 6.02 -1.14 13.30
C ASN A 64 6.73 -0.72 14.60
N HIS A 65 8.07 -0.77 14.61
CA HIS A 65 8.87 -0.35 15.75
C HIS A 65 8.66 1.15 16.06
N GLN A 66 8.67 2.02 15.04
CA GLN A 66 8.43 3.46 15.22
C GLN A 66 7.04 3.74 15.82
N ILE A 67 6.01 3.02 15.38
CA ILE A 67 4.65 3.13 15.93
C ILE A 67 4.61 2.68 17.39
N SER A 68 5.30 1.59 17.74
CA SER A 68 5.27 1.04 19.10
C SER A 68 5.90 1.96 20.15
N ILE A 69 6.96 2.68 19.77
CA ILE A 69 7.70 3.60 20.67
C ILE A 69 7.24 5.06 20.55
N ARG A 70 6.27 5.34 19.67
CA ARG A 70 5.79 6.70 19.43
C ARG A 70 5.18 7.27 20.71
N LYS A 71 5.68 8.42 21.12
CA LYS A 71 5.15 9.14 22.29
C LYS A 71 3.78 9.75 21.97
N ASP A 72 2.92 9.84 22.98
CA ASP A 72 1.65 10.54 22.85
C ASP A 72 1.89 12.01 22.52
N ILE A 73 1.22 12.48 21.48
CA ILE A 73 1.22 13.86 21.01
C ILE A 73 -0.16 14.44 21.34
N LYS A 74 -0.24 15.76 21.49
CA LYS A 74 -1.51 16.47 21.67
C LYS A 74 -2.47 16.06 20.55
N ARG A 75 -3.61 15.50 20.95
CA ARG A 75 -4.61 14.96 20.03
C ARG A 75 -5.28 16.08 19.22
N ASN A 76 -5.45 15.84 17.92
CA ASN A 76 -6.26 16.64 17.03
C ASN A 76 -7.36 15.75 16.42
N GLU A 77 -8.59 15.86 16.91
CA GLU A 77 -9.71 15.02 16.49
C GLU A 77 -10.02 15.10 15.00
N LYS A 78 -9.79 16.25 14.38
CA LYS A 78 -9.98 16.41 12.93
C LYS A 78 -8.95 15.60 12.16
N LEU A 79 -7.68 15.65 12.56
CA LEU A 79 -6.62 14.86 11.92
C LEU A 79 -6.81 13.37 12.16
N ASP A 80 -7.24 12.95 13.35
CA ASP A 80 -7.59 11.57 13.68
C ASP A 80 -8.64 11.04 12.69
N LYS A 81 -9.73 11.79 12.51
CA LYS A 81 -10.83 11.42 11.61
C LYS A 81 -10.40 11.39 10.13
N GLU A 82 -9.65 12.38 9.67
CA GLU A 82 -9.13 12.42 8.31
C GLU A 82 -8.19 11.24 8.03
N PHE A 83 -7.33 10.89 9.01
CA PHE A 83 -6.44 9.74 8.92
C PHE A 83 -7.22 8.42 8.79
N GLU A 84 -8.19 8.19 9.69
CA GLU A 84 -9.02 6.98 9.65
C GLU A 84 -9.80 6.83 8.34
N LEU A 85 -10.42 7.91 7.88
CA LEU A 85 -11.19 7.89 6.62
C LEU A 85 -10.31 7.52 5.42
N LYS A 86 -9.08 8.03 5.36
CA LYS A 86 -8.13 7.68 4.29
C LYS A 86 -7.70 6.22 4.36
N ILE A 87 -7.37 5.73 5.56
CA ILE A 87 -6.99 4.33 5.77
C ILE A 87 -8.15 3.40 5.44
N ASN A 88 -9.36 3.72 5.88
CA ASN A 88 -10.56 2.94 5.58
C ASN A 88 -10.78 2.81 4.06
N GLY A 89 -10.57 3.89 3.30
CA GLY A 89 -10.65 3.86 1.84
C GLY A 89 -9.62 2.92 1.21
N LEU A 90 -8.39 2.86 1.76
CA LEU A 90 -7.36 1.92 1.30
C LEU A 90 -7.69 0.47 1.67
N ILE A 91 -8.23 0.23 2.87
CA ILE A 91 -8.67 -1.11 3.30
C ILE A 91 -9.70 -1.67 2.33
N VAL A 92 -10.71 -0.89 1.96
CA VAL A 92 -11.75 -1.33 1.01
C VAL A 92 -11.16 -1.62 -0.37
N LYS A 93 -10.24 -0.80 -0.87
CA LYS A 93 -9.56 -1.04 -2.16
C LYS A 93 -8.73 -2.33 -2.14
N ILE A 94 -8.04 -2.60 -1.03
CA ILE A 94 -7.25 -3.84 -0.86
C ILE A 94 -8.19 -5.04 -0.84
N ASP A 95 -9.25 -4.99 -0.05
CA ASP A 95 -10.24 -6.06 0.09
C ASP A 95 -10.88 -6.40 -1.26
N GLU A 96 -11.40 -5.41 -1.99
CA GLU A 96 -11.95 -5.58 -3.33
C GLU A 96 -10.92 -6.13 -4.34
N SER A 97 -9.65 -5.79 -4.17
CA SER A 97 -8.58 -6.29 -5.05
C SER A 97 -8.26 -7.75 -4.74
N ILE A 98 -8.29 -8.15 -3.48
CA ILE A 98 -8.12 -9.55 -3.05
C ILE A 98 -9.28 -10.41 -3.56
N GLU A 99 -10.52 -9.97 -3.38
CA GLU A 99 -11.71 -10.68 -3.90
C GLU A 99 -11.66 -10.93 -5.41
N LYS A 100 -11.05 -10.00 -6.16
CA LYS A 100 -10.88 -10.09 -7.62
C LYS A 100 -9.57 -10.76 -8.03
N PHE A 101 -8.84 -11.36 -7.10
CA PHE A 101 -7.50 -11.97 -7.34
C PHE A 101 -6.47 -11.00 -7.96
N ARG A 102 -6.63 -9.69 -7.78
CA ARG A 102 -5.70 -8.66 -8.26
C ARG A 102 -4.64 -8.36 -7.19
N PHE A 103 -3.84 -9.35 -6.84
CA PHE A 103 -2.87 -9.24 -5.75
C PHE A 103 -1.81 -8.16 -5.98
N ASN A 104 -1.38 -7.96 -7.21
CA ASN A 104 -0.45 -6.89 -7.58
C ASN A 104 -1.04 -5.49 -7.32
N VAL A 105 -2.36 -5.31 -7.51
CA VAL A 105 -3.06 -4.07 -7.17
C VAL A 105 -3.16 -3.89 -5.65
N SER A 106 -3.45 -4.96 -4.90
CA SER A 106 -3.44 -4.94 -3.43
C SER A 106 -2.06 -4.49 -2.91
N ILE A 107 -0.99 -5.03 -3.49
CA ILE A 107 0.38 -4.66 -3.13
C ILE A 107 0.67 -3.18 -3.41
N ALA A 108 0.21 -2.64 -4.53
CA ALA A 108 0.33 -1.20 -4.81
C ALA A 108 -0.38 -0.34 -3.73
N HIS A 109 -1.56 -0.77 -3.25
CA HIS A 109 -2.25 -0.09 -2.17
C HIS A 109 -1.54 -0.26 -0.81
N PHE A 110 -0.83 -1.36 -0.55
CA PHE A 110 0.03 -1.47 0.64
C PHE A 110 1.21 -0.49 0.60
N TYR A 111 1.82 -0.25 -0.56
CA TYR A 111 2.84 0.80 -0.71
C TYR A 111 2.26 2.19 -0.44
N GLU A 112 1.06 2.48 -0.96
CA GLU A 112 0.35 3.75 -0.68
C GLU A 112 0.08 3.90 0.81
N MET A 113 -0.44 2.85 1.46
CA MET A 113 -0.75 2.83 2.89
C MET A 113 0.51 3.03 3.73
N TYR A 114 1.61 2.35 3.43
CA TYR A 114 2.90 2.54 4.08
C TYR A 114 3.37 4.00 3.99
N SER A 115 3.35 4.58 2.80
CA SER A 115 3.76 5.98 2.61
C SER A 115 2.89 6.93 3.41
N PHE A 116 1.58 6.68 3.42
CA PHE A 116 0.63 7.49 4.19
C PHE A 116 0.89 7.42 5.71
N PHE A 117 1.15 6.23 6.25
CA PHE A 117 1.57 6.09 7.64
C PHE A 117 2.84 6.90 7.94
N LYS A 118 3.88 6.71 7.13
CA LYS A 118 5.17 7.37 7.29
C LYS A 118 5.04 8.90 7.31
N ASP A 119 4.27 9.46 6.37
CA ASP A 119 4.07 10.91 6.22
C ASP A 119 3.23 11.53 7.36
N ASN A 120 2.55 10.69 8.14
CA ASN A 120 1.67 11.12 9.22
C ASN A 120 2.22 10.81 10.63
N LEU A 121 3.34 10.08 10.77
CA LEU A 121 3.89 9.72 12.09
C LEU A 121 4.26 10.93 12.96
N SER A 122 4.67 12.04 12.36
CA SER A 122 5.06 13.27 13.09
C SER A 122 3.90 14.22 13.35
N LYS A 123 2.71 13.94 12.81
CA LYS A 123 1.54 14.81 12.94
C LYS A 123 0.81 14.57 14.27
N GLU A 124 -0.02 15.53 14.68
CA GLU A 124 -0.84 15.50 15.90
C GLU A 124 -2.02 14.51 15.79
N ILE A 125 -1.70 13.24 15.46
CA ILE A 125 -2.64 12.14 15.39
C ILE A 125 -2.44 11.25 16.62
N SER A 126 -3.53 10.80 17.23
CA SER A 126 -3.51 9.93 18.40
C SER A 126 -2.72 8.64 18.14
N ASN A 127 -1.87 8.24 19.09
CA ASN A 127 -1.15 6.96 19.02
C ASN A 127 -2.10 5.77 18.90
N LYS A 128 -3.24 5.85 19.60
CA LYS A 128 -4.27 4.82 19.53
C LYS A 128 -4.77 4.64 18.09
N ILE A 129 -5.12 5.73 17.41
CA ILE A 129 -5.62 5.70 16.02
C ILE A 129 -4.57 5.15 15.05
N ILE A 130 -3.32 5.61 15.16
CA ILE A 130 -2.23 5.08 14.31
C ILE A 130 -2.03 3.58 14.54
N LYS A 131 -1.95 3.15 15.81
CA LYS A 131 -1.73 1.75 16.17
C LYS A 131 -2.88 0.85 15.69
N GLU A 132 -4.14 1.22 15.97
CA GLU A 132 -5.31 0.44 15.57
C GLU A 132 -5.40 0.28 14.04
N ASN A 133 -5.12 1.33 13.29
CA ASN A 133 -5.15 1.28 11.84
C ASN A 133 -3.94 0.53 11.26
N PHE A 134 -2.77 0.58 11.91
CA PHE A 134 -1.63 -0.24 11.50
C PHE A 134 -1.89 -1.73 11.76
N ILE A 135 -2.54 -2.08 12.86
CA ILE A 135 -3.00 -3.46 13.13
C ILE A 135 -3.92 -3.95 12.01
N LYS A 136 -4.88 -3.12 11.54
CA LYS A 136 -5.71 -3.48 10.37
C LYS A 136 -4.87 -3.74 9.12
N MET A 137 -3.87 -2.90 8.85
CA MET A 137 -2.95 -3.11 7.73
C MET A 137 -2.21 -4.45 7.85
N MET A 138 -1.70 -4.78 9.04
CA MET A 138 -0.99 -6.05 9.26
C MET A 138 -1.91 -7.26 9.07
N LYS A 139 -3.16 -7.20 9.56
CA LYS A 139 -4.15 -8.26 9.32
C LYS A 139 -4.41 -8.48 7.83
N LEU A 140 -4.55 -7.42 7.03
CA LEU A 140 -4.69 -7.51 5.58
C LEU A 140 -3.43 -8.06 4.89
N MET A 141 -2.25 -7.89 5.50
CA MET A 141 -0.99 -8.43 4.96
C MET A 141 -0.77 -9.91 5.24
N ILE A 142 -1.52 -10.54 6.16
CA ILE A 142 -1.35 -11.97 6.50
C ILE A 142 -1.35 -12.89 5.26
N PRO A 143 -2.26 -12.78 4.28
CA PRO A 143 -2.24 -13.63 3.09
C PRO A 143 -0.99 -13.44 2.22
N PHE A 144 -0.35 -12.29 2.29
CA PHE A 144 0.82 -11.94 1.48
C PHE A 144 2.14 -12.27 2.18
N THR A 145 2.28 -11.87 3.44
CA THR A 145 3.49 -11.95 4.25
C THR A 145 3.17 -12.44 5.65
N PRO A 146 2.79 -13.74 5.80
CA PRO A 146 2.27 -14.27 7.07
C PRO A 146 3.25 -14.12 8.24
N HIS A 147 4.54 -14.38 8.03
CA HIS A 147 5.52 -14.32 9.12
C HIS A 147 5.71 -12.88 9.62
N LEU A 148 5.95 -11.94 8.72
CA LEU A 148 6.11 -10.54 9.08
C LEU A 148 4.85 -9.96 9.73
N ALA A 149 3.68 -10.28 9.17
CA ALA A 149 2.41 -9.75 9.67
C ALA A 149 2.12 -10.24 11.10
N HIS A 150 2.28 -11.53 11.38
CA HIS A 150 2.10 -12.07 12.73
C HIS A 150 3.10 -11.47 13.71
N GLU A 151 4.39 -11.42 13.35
CA GLU A 151 5.43 -10.84 14.20
C GLU A 151 5.14 -9.37 14.54
N CYS A 152 4.68 -8.57 13.55
CA CYS A 152 4.28 -7.19 13.78
C CYS A 152 3.05 -7.09 14.71
N LEU A 153 2.07 -7.96 14.55
CA LEU A 153 0.87 -7.99 15.38
C LEU A 153 1.21 -8.36 16.83
N GLU A 154 2.01 -9.40 17.04
CA GLU A 154 2.48 -9.82 18.37
C GLU A 154 3.29 -8.71 19.05
N PHE A 155 4.18 -8.05 18.31
CA PHE A 155 4.97 -6.92 18.82
C PHE A 155 4.09 -5.76 19.29
N LEU A 156 2.92 -5.59 18.71
CA LEU A 156 1.91 -4.61 19.13
C LEU A 156 0.92 -5.16 20.17
N ASN A 157 1.14 -6.36 20.72
CA ASN A 157 0.24 -7.04 21.66
C ASN A 157 -1.17 -7.29 21.08
N CYS A 158 -1.25 -7.60 19.79
CA CYS A 158 -2.47 -8.01 19.12
C CYS A 158 -2.38 -9.50 18.81
N TYR A 159 -3.15 -10.33 19.51
CA TYR A 159 -3.14 -11.79 19.39
C TYR A 159 -4.39 -12.36 18.71
N ASP A 160 -5.36 -11.50 18.36
CA ASP A 160 -6.51 -11.87 17.56
C ASP A 160 -6.20 -11.65 16.07
N PHE A 161 -5.83 -12.77 15.41
CA PHE A 161 -5.45 -12.76 13.99
C PHE A 161 -6.63 -13.07 13.06
N ASN A 162 -7.76 -13.56 13.61
CA ASN A 162 -8.86 -14.12 12.82
C ASN A 162 -9.89 -13.07 12.37
N ASP A 163 -9.86 -11.88 12.99
CA ASP A 163 -10.77 -10.81 12.67
C ASP A 163 -10.30 -10.06 11.42
N TRP A 164 -10.94 -10.34 10.26
CA TRP A 164 -10.65 -9.64 9.01
C TRP A 164 -11.17 -8.20 9.05
N PRO A 165 -10.34 -7.20 8.75
CA PRO A 165 -10.74 -5.80 8.79
C PRO A 165 -11.87 -5.51 7.81
N SER A 166 -13.06 -5.26 8.31
CA SER A 166 -14.23 -4.84 7.53
C SER A 166 -14.55 -3.37 7.80
N ILE A 167 -14.89 -2.62 6.77
CA ILE A 167 -15.18 -1.19 6.86
C ILE A 167 -16.59 -0.91 6.33
N ASP A 168 -17.43 -0.26 7.15
CA ASP A 168 -18.70 0.30 6.64
C ASP A 168 -18.38 1.42 5.63
N ARG A 169 -18.95 1.30 4.43
CA ARG A 169 -18.75 2.27 3.33
C ARG A 169 -19.13 3.70 3.69
N LYS A 170 -19.94 3.93 4.71
CA LYS A 170 -20.23 5.28 5.25
C LYS A 170 -19.02 5.94 5.90
N ASN A 171 -18.03 5.15 6.28
CA ASN A 171 -16.80 5.58 6.94
C ASN A 171 -15.61 5.69 5.96
N ILE A 172 -15.87 5.96 4.70
CA ILE A 172 -14.86 6.13 3.66
C ILE A 172 -14.92 7.57 3.14
N LEU A 173 -13.77 8.17 2.84
CA LEU A 173 -13.71 9.30 1.93
C LEU A 173 -13.97 8.75 0.53
N ASP A 174 -15.12 9.09 -0.05
CA ASP A 174 -15.46 8.71 -1.42
C ASP A 174 -14.69 9.64 -2.38
N GLU A 175 -13.36 9.41 -2.43
CA GLU A 175 -12.44 10.16 -3.29
C GLU A 175 -12.17 9.39 -4.57
N ILE A 176 -12.24 10.11 -5.70
CA ILE A 176 -11.81 9.61 -6.99
C ILE A 176 -10.55 10.35 -7.43
N SER A 177 -9.61 9.62 -8.03
CA SER A 177 -8.43 10.21 -8.64
C SER A 177 -8.77 10.70 -10.05
N LEU A 178 -8.67 12.00 -10.27
CA LEU A 178 -8.90 12.65 -11.55
C LEU A 178 -7.58 13.02 -12.21
N ALA A 179 -7.31 12.47 -13.40
CA ALA A 179 -6.16 12.87 -14.19
C ALA A 179 -6.42 14.23 -14.86
N VAL A 180 -5.59 15.22 -14.54
CA VAL A 180 -5.62 16.54 -15.16
C VAL A 180 -4.77 16.53 -16.41
N GLN A 181 -5.39 16.75 -17.57
CA GLN A 181 -4.71 16.77 -18.86
C GLN A 181 -4.70 18.20 -19.44
N VAL A 182 -3.56 18.59 -19.98
CA VAL A 182 -3.39 19.82 -20.76
C VAL A 182 -2.84 19.44 -22.13
N ASN A 183 -3.53 19.82 -23.18
CA ASN A 183 -3.17 19.46 -24.56
C ASN A 183 -2.96 17.95 -24.77
N GLY A 184 -3.84 17.10 -24.20
CA GLY A 184 -3.80 15.65 -24.33
C GLY A 184 -2.72 14.93 -23.50
N LYS A 185 -1.92 15.66 -22.70
CA LYS A 185 -0.88 15.06 -21.83
C LYS A 185 -1.27 15.22 -20.37
N THR A 186 -1.22 14.13 -19.61
CA THR A 186 -1.45 14.16 -18.17
C THR A 186 -0.37 14.98 -17.49
N LYS A 187 -0.74 16.02 -16.75
CA LYS A 187 0.14 16.94 -16.04
C LYS A 187 0.06 16.80 -14.54
N ASP A 188 -1.08 16.35 -14.03
CA ASP A 188 -1.29 16.12 -12.60
C ASP A 188 -2.36 15.05 -12.38
N VAL A 189 -2.40 14.49 -11.16
CA VAL A 189 -3.48 13.62 -10.70
C VAL A 189 -3.95 14.19 -9.36
N ILE A 190 -5.20 14.62 -9.30
CA ILE A 190 -5.80 15.19 -8.10
C ILE A 190 -6.84 14.22 -7.52
N ASN A 191 -6.92 14.15 -6.20
CA ASN A 191 -7.98 13.42 -5.51
C ASN A 191 -9.12 14.39 -5.18
N ILE A 192 -10.32 14.05 -5.62
CA ILE A 192 -11.52 14.83 -5.41
C ILE A 192 -12.61 13.95 -4.82
N LYS A 193 -13.57 14.54 -4.10
CA LYS A 193 -14.77 13.81 -3.67
C LYS A 193 -15.61 13.46 -4.90
N LYS A 194 -16.20 12.26 -4.92
CA LYS A 194 -16.96 11.71 -6.03
C LYS A 194 -18.14 12.63 -6.47
N ASP A 195 -18.76 13.30 -5.50
CA ASP A 195 -19.92 14.17 -5.73
C ASP A 195 -19.54 15.65 -5.81
N MET A 196 -18.25 15.98 -6.08
CA MET A 196 -17.80 17.36 -6.17
C MET A 196 -18.27 18.00 -7.49
N ASP A 197 -18.84 19.20 -7.41
CA ASP A 197 -19.26 19.97 -8.59
C ASP A 197 -18.06 20.45 -9.43
N GLU A 198 -18.29 20.63 -10.73
CA GLU A 198 -17.24 20.99 -11.70
C GLU A 198 -16.54 22.32 -11.36
N LYS A 199 -17.26 23.30 -10.77
CA LYS A 199 -16.66 24.58 -10.35
C LYS A 199 -15.64 24.40 -9.26
N SER A 200 -15.94 23.55 -8.28
CA SER A 200 -15.03 23.20 -7.17
C SER A 200 -13.83 22.41 -7.67
N ILE A 201 -14.03 21.49 -8.61
CA ILE A 201 -12.95 20.72 -9.26
C ILE A 201 -11.99 21.69 -9.99
N ASN A 202 -12.52 22.58 -10.82
CA ASN A 202 -11.73 23.57 -11.53
C ASN A 202 -10.94 24.47 -10.58
N LYS A 203 -11.52 24.90 -9.47
CA LYS A 203 -10.80 25.68 -8.45
C LYS A 203 -9.61 24.94 -7.88
N ILE A 204 -9.73 23.63 -7.61
CA ILE A 204 -8.62 22.80 -7.13
C ILE A 204 -7.53 22.69 -8.21
N ILE A 205 -7.91 22.46 -9.47
CA ILE A 205 -6.97 22.35 -10.60
C ILE A 205 -6.16 23.64 -10.75
N TYR A 206 -6.80 24.81 -10.72
CA TYR A 206 -6.14 26.11 -10.82
C TYR A 206 -5.27 26.45 -9.60
N GLN A 207 -5.51 25.83 -8.44
CA GLN A 207 -4.69 25.96 -7.24
C GLN A 207 -3.53 24.94 -7.20
N SER A 208 -3.60 23.86 -7.97
CA SER A 208 -2.55 22.84 -8.06
C SER A 208 -1.31 23.41 -8.75
N SER A 209 -0.18 23.39 -8.04
CA SER A 209 1.08 23.95 -8.55
C SER A 209 1.61 23.27 -9.81
N LYS A 210 1.25 21.99 -10.06
CA LYS A 210 1.73 21.23 -11.23
C LYS A 210 0.94 21.52 -12.49
N ALA A 211 -0.39 21.57 -12.40
CA ALA A 211 -1.24 21.86 -13.56
C ALA A 211 -1.21 23.35 -13.94
N LYS A 212 -1.17 24.25 -12.95
CA LYS A 212 -1.15 25.71 -13.15
C LYS A 212 -0.07 26.17 -14.13
N LYS A 213 1.15 25.65 -13.99
CA LYS A 213 2.30 26.01 -14.87
C LYS A 213 2.06 25.69 -16.36
N HIS A 214 1.05 24.93 -16.70
CA HIS A 214 0.74 24.50 -18.06
C HIS A 214 -0.58 25.03 -18.59
N ILE A 215 -1.39 25.69 -17.76
CA ILE A 215 -2.67 26.30 -18.12
C ILE A 215 -2.47 27.76 -18.48
N ASP A 216 -1.49 28.43 -17.87
CA ASP A 216 -1.15 29.85 -18.10
C ASP A 216 -0.19 30.05 -19.30
N GLN A 217 0.07 29.03 -20.12
CA GLN A 217 0.79 29.05 -21.39
C GLN A 217 -0.15 28.80 -22.57
#